data_2357f9b0541adc1edf25cd650ce9765d
#
_entry.id   2357f9b0541adc1edf25cd650ce9765d
#
_cell.length_a   1.000
_cell.length_b   1.000
_cell.length_c   1.000
_cell.angle_alpha   90.00
_cell.angle_beta   90.00
_cell.angle_gamma   90.00
#
_symmetry.space_group_name_H-M   'P 1'
#
loop_
_entity.id
_entity.type
_entity.pdbx_description
1 polymer ?
#
loop_
_entity_poly.entity_id
_entity_poly.type
_entity_poly.pdbx_seq_one_letter_code
_entity_poly.pdbx_strand_id
1 'polypeptide(L)'
;ADLIGAVRNDRLLLDEASIPLPLDGRHNARNLLLALAVGSHLGVDPASAAQLQVNIPGGRNRRLQQGGLTLLDETYNASPEAVLAALDLLADQPGRRFAVLGTMLELGDRSIELHQQVAARAAALKLDGVVLVDGGDEGHAMANVASGLDRLALVATPEAAAAPLGQWLKAGDVVLLKASRGVALERLIPLLPSV
;
A
#
# COMPACT_ATOMS: atom_id res chain seq x y z
N ALA A 1 -18.17 25.29 8.67
CA ALA A 1 -16.82 25.58 9.15
C ALA A 1 -15.87 24.57 8.52
N ASP A 2 -14.81 25.04 7.89
CA ASP A 2 -13.79 24.17 7.29
C ASP A 2 -12.91 23.63 8.41
N LEU A 3 -12.80 22.30 8.51
CA LEU A 3 -11.89 21.67 9.45
C LEU A 3 -10.51 21.57 8.79
N ILE A 4 -9.52 22.27 9.33
CA ILE A 4 -8.15 22.28 8.81
C ILE A 4 -7.26 21.53 9.79
N GLY A 5 -6.51 20.53 9.32
CA GLY A 5 -5.58 19.77 10.12
C GLY A 5 -4.18 19.73 9.54
N ALA A 6 -3.17 19.63 10.40
CA ALA A 6 -1.78 19.43 10.03
C ALA A 6 -1.27 18.09 10.62
N VAL A 7 -0.41 17.39 9.87
CA VAL A 7 0.23 16.14 10.34
C VAL A 7 1.65 16.42 10.79
N ARG A 8 1.96 16.07 12.05
CA ARG A 8 3.32 16.11 12.62
C ARG A 8 3.53 14.93 13.55
N ASN A 9 4.66 14.23 13.42
CA ASN A 9 5.08 13.14 14.31
C ASN A 9 3.95 12.12 14.57
N ASP A 10 3.36 11.59 13.49
CA ASP A 10 2.25 10.62 13.52
C ASP A 10 1.01 11.08 14.31
N ARG A 11 0.79 12.38 14.33
CA ARG A 11 -0.38 13.00 14.94
C ARG A 11 -1.06 13.96 13.99
N LEU A 12 -2.38 13.97 14.01
CA LEU A 12 -3.22 14.98 13.38
C LEU A 12 -3.45 16.11 14.38
N LEU A 13 -3.00 17.30 14.04
CA LEU A 13 -3.21 18.51 14.82
C LEU A 13 -4.43 19.26 14.28
N LEU A 14 -5.40 19.51 15.12
CA LEU A 14 -6.65 20.22 14.82
C LEU A 14 -6.85 21.29 15.90
N ASP A 15 -6.74 22.57 15.57
CA ASP A 15 -6.81 23.66 16.54
C ASP A 15 -5.99 23.35 17.80
N GLU A 16 -6.65 23.14 18.95
CA GLU A 16 -5.99 22.77 20.20
C GLU A 16 -5.88 21.25 20.41
N ALA A 17 -6.50 20.42 19.55
CA ALA A 17 -6.49 18.97 19.69
C ALA A 17 -5.31 18.33 18.94
N SER A 18 -4.70 17.33 19.59
CA SER A 18 -3.63 16.50 19.00
C SER A 18 -4.05 15.04 19.07
N ILE A 19 -4.40 14.47 17.92
CA ILE A 19 -5.00 13.15 17.79
C ILE A 19 -3.94 12.20 17.20
N PRO A 20 -3.60 11.07 17.87
CA PRO A 20 -2.73 10.08 17.28
C PRO A 20 -3.30 9.56 15.97
N LEU A 21 -2.47 9.40 14.94
CA LEU A 21 -2.90 8.73 13.72
C LEU A 21 -3.01 7.22 14.00
N PRO A 22 -4.20 6.64 13.90
CA PRO A 22 -4.38 5.20 14.15
C PRO A 22 -3.81 4.34 13.03
N LEU A 23 -3.50 4.93 11.87
CA LEU A 23 -3.01 4.28 10.67
C LEU A 23 -1.94 5.14 9.99
N ASP A 24 -0.88 4.50 9.50
CA ASP A 24 0.21 5.16 8.78
C ASP A 24 -0.25 5.73 7.43
N GLY A 25 0.41 6.80 7.00
CA GLY A 25 0.26 7.38 5.67
C GLY A 25 -0.66 8.62 5.60
N ARG A 26 -0.28 9.55 4.72
CA ARG A 26 -1.00 10.82 4.53
C ARG A 26 -2.47 10.64 4.13
N HIS A 27 -2.77 9.60 3.34
CA HIS A 27 -4.14 9.31 2.93
C HIS A 27 -5.03 8.92 4.12
N ASN A 28 -4.48 8.18 5.10
CA ASN A 28 -5.20 7.82 6.32
C ASN A 28 -5.41 9.02 7.24
N ALA A 29 -4.46 9.94 7.30
CA ALA A 29 -4.66 11.22 7.99
C ALA A 29 -5.80 12.04 7.37
N ARG A 30 -5.91 12.07 6.02
CA ARG A 30 -7.05 12.71 5.32
C ARG A 30 -8.37 12.01 5.62
N ASN A 31 -8.39 10.67 5.63
CA ASN A 31 -9.58 9.90 5.97
C ASN A 31 -10.03 10.18 7.41
N LEU A 32 -9.09 10.25 8.35
CA LEU A 32 -9.38 10.63 9.74
C LEU A 32 -9.96 12.05 9.80
N LEU A 33 -9.35 13.02 9.11
CA LEU A 33 -9.83 14.40 9.08
C LEU A 33 -11.27 14.48 8.54
N LEU A 34 -11.57 13.73 7.46
CA LEU A 34 -12.94 13.66 6.91
C LEU A 34 -13.92 13.04 7.91
N ALA A 35 -13.53 11.95 8.57
CA ALA A 35 -14.37 11.32 9.60
C ALA A 35 -14.66 12.27 10.77
N LEU A 36 -13.64 13.02 11.22
CA LEU A 36 -13.78 14.03 12.27
C LEU A 36 -14.67 15.20 11.84
N ALA A 37 -14.57 15.64 10.58
CA ALA A 37 -15.44 16.69 10.04
C ALA A 37 -16.92 16.26 10.04
N VAL A 38 -17.21 15.02 9.62
CA VAL A 38 -18.56 14.45 9.68
C VAL A 38 -19.02 14.30 11.13
N GLY A 39 -18.17 13.76 12.01
CA GLY A 39 -18.47 13.62 13.44
C GLY A 39 -18.80 14.95 14.10
N SER A 40 -17.99 15.98 13.84
CA SER A 40 -18.22 17.34 14.33
C SER A 40 -19.56 17.93 13.86
N HIS A 41 -19.91 17.70 12.59
CA HIS A 41 -21.22 18.09 12.05
C HIS A 41 -22.38 17.39 12.77
N LEU A 42 -22.15 16.16 13.27
CA LEU A 42 -23.12 15.39 14.05
C LEU A 42 -23.04 15.67 15.56
N GLY A 43 -22.26 16.64 15.99
CA GLY A 43 -22.14 17.06 17.40
C GLY A 43 -21.12 16.25 18.22
N VAL A 44 -20.25 15.45 17.56
CA VAL A 44 -19.16 14.75 18.24
C VAL A 44 -17.95 15.67 18.35
N ASP A 45 -17.40 15.80 19.56
CA ASP A 45 -16.17 16.57 19.77
C ASP A 45 -14.97 15.83 19.13
N PRO A 46 -14.25 16.47 18.18
CA PRO A 46 -13.05 15.88 17.58
C PRO A 46 -11.97 15.45 18.59
N ALA A 47 -11.87 16.15 19.73
CA ALA A 47 -10.91 15.81 20.78
C ALA A 47 -11.16 14.41 21.39
N SER A 48 -12.40 13.90 21.35
CA SER A 48 -12.75 12.56 21.81
C SER A 48 -12.02 11.45 21.02
N ALA A 49 -11.59 11.73 19.80
CA ALA A 49 -10.83 10.81 18.97
C ALA A 49 -9.37 10.60 19.42
N ALA A 50 -8.90 11.31 20.45
CA ALA A 50 -7.57 11.09 21.02
C ALA A 50 -7.38 9.65 21.57
N GLN A 51 -8.47 8.95 21.89
CA GLN A 51 -8.48 7.57 22.35
C GLN A 51 -9.02 6.57 21.31
N LEU A 52 -9.12 6.99 20.04
CA LEU A 52 -9.66 6.16 18.98
C LEU A 52 -8.84 4.88 18.80
N GLN A 53 -9.49 3.73 18.96
CA GLN A 53 -8.93 2.44 18.59
C GLN A 53 -9.61 1.96 17.30
N VAL A 54 -8.79 1.62 16.31
CA VAL A 54 -9.28 1.12 15.02
C VAL A 54 -9.01 -0.37 14.92
N ASN A 55 -10.07 -1.15 14.75
CA ASN A 55 -9.94 -2.56 14.41
C ASN A 55 -9.79 -2.69 12.89
N ILE A 56 -8.60 -3.10 12.44
CA ILE A 56 -8.25 -3.18 11.03
C ILE A 56 -8.48 -4.61 10.55
N PRO A 57 -9.37 -4.84 9.57
CA PRO A 57 -9.49 -6.14 8.92
C PRO A 57 -8.16 -6.57 8.29
N GLY A 58 -7.89 -7.88 8.26
CA GLY A 58 -6.70 -8.42 7.60
C GLY A 58 -6.56 -7.92 6.16
N GLY A 59 -5.33 -7.66 5.72
CA GLY A 59 -5.04 -7.14 4.38
C GLY A 59 -5.33 -5.65 4.18
N ARG A 60 -5.55 -4.90 5.25
CA ARG A 60 -5.70 -3.44 5.19
C ARG A 60 -4.73 -2.78 6.16
N ASN A 61 -3.83 -1.96 5.65
CA ASN A 61 -2.94 -1.12 6.44
C ASN A 61 -2.24 -1.86 7.59
N ARG A 62 -1.85 -3.11 7.32
CA ARG A 62 -1.30 -4.02 8.32
C ARG A 62 0.20 -4.11 8.16
N ARG A 63 0.94 -3.89 9.24
CA ARG A 63 2.38 -4.08 9.28
C ARG A 63 2.71 -5.38 10.00
N LEU A 64 3.43 -6.27 9.33
CA LEU A 64 3.83 -7.56 9.86
C LEU A 64 5.35 -7.70 9.87
N GLN A 65 5.88 -8.39 10.87
CA GLN A 65 7.27 -8.86 10.86
C GLN A 65 7.26 -10.36 10.59
N GLN A 66 7.92 -10.78 9.52
CA GLN A 66 7.97 -12.19 9.14
C GLN A 66 9.32 -12.54 8.52
N GLY A 67 10.00 -13.55 9.06
CA GLY A 67 11.23 -14.10 8.48
C GLY A 67 12.34 -13.05 8.30
N GLY A 68 12.43 -12.02 9.14
CA GLY A 68 13.39 -10.92 8.99
C GLY A 68 12.92 -9.77 8.08
N LEU A 69 11.74 -9.90 7.46
CA LEU A 69 11.14 -8.91 6.57
C LEU A 69 10.10 -8.06 7.30
N THR A 70 9.93 -6.81 6.84
CA THR A 70 8.77 -5.99 7.18
C THR A 70 7.78 -6.02 6.03
N LEU A 71 6.57 -6.51 6.26
CA LEU A 71 5.50 -6.56 5.25
C LEU A 71 4.50 -5.44 5.50
N LEU A 72 4.19 -4.68 4.45
CA LEU A 72 3.06 -3.77 4.38
C LEU A 72 1.92 -4.51 3.68
N ASP A 73 1.03 -5.12 4.47
CA ASP A 73 -0.06 -5.96 3.97
C ASP A 73 -1.28 -5.11 3.64
N GLU A 74 -1.48 -4.89 2.34
CA GLU A 74 -2.57 -4.15 1.72
C GLU A 74 -3.35 -5.05 0.73
N THR A 75 -3.38 -6.35 0.99
CA THR A 75 -3.91 -7.37 0.07
C THR A 75 -5.43 -7.39 -0.04
N TYR A 76 -6.16 -6.64 0.79
CA TYR A 76 -7.62 -6.68 0.83
C TYR A 76 -8.26 -6.15 -0.44
N ASN A 77 -7.80 -5.02 -0.96
CA ASN A 77 -8.32 -4.42 -2.19
C ASN A 77 -7.33 -3.42 -2.79
N ALA A 78 -7.53 -3.07 -4.07
CA ALA A 78 -6.71 -2.10 -4.78
C ALA A 78 -7.58 -1.21 -5.68
N SER A 79 -7.38 0.11 -5.56
CA SER A 79 -7.76 1.11 -6.57
C SER A 79 -6.51 1.88 -6.94
N PRO A 80 -6.46 2.55 -8.11
CA PRO A 80 -5.28 3.30 -8.54
C PRO A 80 -4.77 4.27 -7.46
N GLU A 81 -5.65 5.05 -6.87
CA GLU A 81 -5.30 6.03 -5.83
C GLU A 81 -4.74 5.35 -4.57
N ALA A 82 -5.33 4.21 -4.17
CA ALA A 82 -4.87 3.48 -3.01
C ALA A 82 -3.52 2.80 -3.25
N VAL A 83 -3.25 2.33 -4.48
CA VAL A 83 -1.94 1.75 -4.83
C VAL A 83 -0.87 2.84 -4.87
N LEU A 84 -1.16 4.00 -5.50
CA LEU A 84 -0.24 5.12 -5.53
C LEU A 84 0.12 5.60 -4.11
N ALA A 85 -0.87 5.74 -3.22
CA ALA A 85 -0.63 6.12 -1.83
C ALA A 85 0.19 5.07 -1.05
N ALA A 86 -0.02 3.78 -1.30
CA ALA A 86 0.76 2.71 -0.68
C ALA A 86 2.20 2.66 -1.21
N LEU A 87 2.42 2.95 -2.50
CA LEU A 87 3.76 3.09 -3.07
C LEU A 87 4.52 4.28 -2.47
N ASP A 88 3.84 5.41 -2.25
CA ASP A 88 4.44 6.57 -1.59
C ASP A 88 4.82 6.24 -0.14
N LEU A 89 3.95 5.55 0.59
CA LEU A 89 4.24 5.06 1.95
C LEU A 89 5.43 4.08 1.96
N LEU A 90 5.52 3.19 0.96
CA LEU A 90 6.67 2.30 0.81
C LEU A 90 7.95 3.08 0.56
N ALA A 91 7.92 4.11 -0.29
CA ALA A 91 9.07 4.94 -0.61
C ALA A 91 9.67 5.65 0.61
N ASP A 92 8.85 5.98 1.59
CA ASP A 92 9.26 6.60 2.85
C ASP A 92 9.85 5.59 3.86
N GLN A 93 9.81 4.27 3.58
CA GLN A 93 10.37 3.26 4.48
C GLN A 93 11.90 3.22 4.40
N PRO A 94 12.59 2.96 5.53
CA PRO A 94 14.03 2.75 5.54
C PRO A 94 14.41 1.41 4.89
N GLY A 95 15.63 1.31 4.37
CA GLY A 95 16.19 0.08 3.80
C GLY A 95 15.77 -0.14 2.34
N ARG A 96 15.91 -1.39 1.88
CA ARG A 96 15.50 -1.76 0.53
C ARG A 96 13.99 -2.00 0.48
N ARG A 97 13.37 -1.60 -0.62
CA ARG A 97 11.92 -1.51 -0.79
C ARG A 97 11.47 -2.28 -2.01
N PHE A 98 10.59 -3.22 -1.78
CA PHE A 98 10.02 -4.10 -2.81
C PHE A 98 8.51 -3.96 -2.86
N ALA A 99 7.92 -4.07 -4.04
CA ALA A 99 6.48 -4.10 -4.20
C ALA A 99 6.04 -5.36 -4.93
N VAL A 100 4.97 -5.98 -4.45
CA VAL A 100 4.21 -7.00 -5.17
C VAL A 100 2.85 -6.40 -5.49
N LEU A 101 2.62 -6.16 -6.77
CA LEU A 101 1.42 -5.47 -7.26
C LEU A 101 0.61 -6.44 -8.11
N GLY A 102 -0.62 -6.70 -7.71
CA GLY A 102 -1.55 -7.48 -8.52
C GLY A 102 -2.56 -6.60 -9.24
N THR A 103 -3.37 -7.24 -10.08
CA THR A 103 -4.42 -6.60 -10.86
C THR A 103 -5.35 -5.76 -10.00
N MET A 104 -5.71 -4.59 -10.50
CA MET A 104 -6.79 -3.75 -9.98
C MET A 104 -8.05 -4.03 -10.80
N LEU A 105 -9.06 -4.61 -10.18
CA LEU A 105 -10.32 -4.98 -10.82
C LEU A 105 -11.28 -3.78 -10.90
N GLU A 106 -12.32 -3.92 -11.73
CA GLU A 106 -13.45 -2.96 -11.85
C GLU A 106 -13.07 -1.58 -12.40
N LEU A 107 -12.01 -1.48 -13.21
CA LEU A 107 -11.54 -0.22 -13.79
C LEU A 107 -12.14 0.10 -15.17
N GLY A 108 -12.89 -0.84 -15.77
CA GLY A 108 -13.51 -0.66 -17.08
C GLY A 108 -12.48 -0.40 -18.20
N ASP A 109 -12.87 0.41 -19.19
CA ASP A 109 -12.05 0.68 -20.39
C ASP A 109 -10.71 1.37 -20.11
N ARG A 110 -10.55 1.93 -18.91
CA ARG A 110 -9.30 2.59 -18.51
C ARG A 110 -8.34 1.68 -17.76
N SER A 111 -8.63 0.38 -17.67
CA SER A 111 -7.85 -0.57 -16.87
C SER A 111 -6.35 -0.52 -17.21
N ILE A 112 -5.99 -0.68 -18.47
CA ILE A 112 -4.59 -0.67 -18.93
C ILE A 112 -3.90 0.66 -18.59
N GLU A 113 -4.53 1.80 -18.88
CA GLU A 113 -3.98 3.13 -18.60
C GLU A 113 -3.67 3.30 -17.10
N LEU A 114 -4.62 2.93 -16.24
CA LEU A 114 -4.48 3.08 -14.79
C LEU A 114 -3.41 2.14 -14.21
N HIS A 115 -3.30 0.92 -14.73
CA HIS A 115 -2.21 0.00 -14.39
C HIS A 115 -0.84 0.55 -14.82
N GLN A 116 -0.75 1.14 -16.00
CA GLN A 116 0.48 1.79 -16.46
C GLN A 116 0.87 2.98 -15.58
N GLN A 117 -0.08 3.79 -15.12
CA GLN A 117 0.19 4.90 -14.18
C GLN A 117 0.81 4.40 -12.87
N VAL A 118 0.29 3.30 -12.32
CA VAL A 118 0.83 2.67 -11.10
C VAL A 118 2.26 2.15 -11.36
N ALA A 119 2.49 1.46 -12.47
CA ALA A 119 3.81 0.95 -12.83
C ALA A 119 4.83 2.07 -13.05
N ALA A 120 4.43 3.17 -13.70
CA ALA A 120 5.26 4.35 -13.87
C ALA A 120 5.64 4.97 -12.53
N ARG A 121 4.70 5.03 -11.57
CA ARG A 121 5.00 5.52 -10.21
C ARG A 121 6.02 4.63 -9.51
N ALA A 122 5.84 3.29 -9.54
CA ALA A 122 6.78 2.35 -8.94
C ALA A 122 8.20 2.50 -9.51
N ALA A 123 8.32 2.66 -10.84
CA ALA A 123 9.59 2.92 -11.52
C ALA A 123 10.21 4.27 -11.10
N ALA A 124 9.41 5.35 -11.05
CA ALA A 124 9.88 6.68 -10.66
C ALA A 124 10.38 6.73 -9.20
N LEU A 125 9.83 5.91 -8.31
CA LEU A 125 10.26 5.78 -6.92
C LEU A 125 11.57 4.99 -6.76
N LYS A 126 12.10 4.40 -7.84
CA LYS A 126 13.35 3.62 -7.84
C LYS A 126 13.34 2.55 -6.76
N LEU A 127 12.25 1.77 -6.71
CA LEU A 127 12.16 0.63 -5.80
C LEU A 127 13.26 -0.39 -6.13
N ASP A 128 13.70 -1.13 -5.12
CA ASP A 128 14.75 -2.15 -5.27
C ASP A 128 14.28 -3.40 -6.04
N GLY A 129 12.97 -3.57 -6.20
CA GLY A 129 12.37 -4.57 -7.05
C GLY A 129 10.84 -4.53 -7.05
N VAL A 130 10.26 -4.98 -8.16
CA VAL A 130 8.80 -5.07 -8.34
C VAL A 130 8.44 -6.43 -8.92
N VAL A 131 7.48 -7.10 -8.31
CA VAL A 131 6.83 -8.28 -8.87
C VAL A 131 5.40 -7.90 -9.25
N LEU A 132 5.04 -8.13 -10.49
CA LEU A 132 3.71 -7.94 -11.03
C LEU A 132 3.00 -9.29 -11.04
N VAL A 133 1.82 -9.37 -10.41
CA VAL A 133 1.02 -10.60 -10.34
C VAL A 133 -0.21 -10.42 -11.21
N ASP A 134 -0.03 -10.70 -12.48
CA ASP A 134 -1.06 -10.57 -13.50
C ASP A 134 -0.65 -11.34 -14.75
N GLY A 135 -1.49 -12.26 -15.21
CA GLY A 135 -1.23 -13.04 -16.45
C GLY A 135 -1.86 -12.43 -17.71
N GLY A 136 -2.47 -11.24 -17.61
CA GLY A 136 -3.20 -10.58 -18.70
C GLY A 136 -2.48 -9.39 -19.32
N ASP A 137 -3.24 -8.64 -20.11
CA ASP A 137 -2.75 -7.47 -20.83
C ASP A 137 -2.30 -6.35 -19.90
N GLU A 138 -2.96 -6.18 -18.75
CA GLU A 138 -2.60 -5.20 -17.72
C GLU A 138 -1.20 -5.47 -17.17
N GLY A 139 -0.88 -6.73 -16.83
CA GLY A 139 0.44 -7.12 -16.35
C GLY A 139 1.54 -6.87 -17.37
N HIS A 140 1.30 -7.20 -18.65
CA HIS A 140 2.24 -6.90 -19.73
C HIS A 140 2.43 -5.39 -19.94
N ALA A 141 1.35 -4.61 -19.88
CA ALA A 141 1.42 -3.16 -19.99
C ALA A 141 2.21 -2.53 -18.84
N MET A 142 2.01 -3.00 -17.61
CA MET A 142 2.80 -2.60 -16.44
C MET A 142 4.29 -2.93 -16.59
N ALA A 143 4.60 -4.17 -17.02
CA ALA A 143 5.97 -4.63 -17.19
C ALA A 143 6.74 -3.78 -18.23
N ASN A 144 6.09 -3.42 -19.34
CA ASN A 144 6.68 -2.56 -20.37
C ASN A 144 7.06 -1.18 -19.80
N VAL A 145 6.17 -0.57 -19.02
CA VAL A 145 6.41 0.75 -18.40
C VAL A 145 7.50 0.68 -17.32
N ALA A 146 7.54 -0.39 -16.55
CA ALA A 146 8.49 -0.58 -15.45
C ALA A 146 9.82 -1.24 -15.90
N SER A 147 10.04 -1.44 -17.20
CA SER A 147 11.19 -2.19 -17.75
C SER A 147 12.57 -1.64 -17.39
N GLY A 148 12.64 -0.38 -16.92
CA GLY A 148 13.90 0.21 -16.43
C GLY A 148 14.30 -0.16 -15.00
N LEU A 149 13.50 -0.97 -14.29
CA LEU A 149 13.86 -1.46 -12.96
C LEU A 149 14.85 -2.63 -13.05
N ASP A 150 15.89 -2.61 -12.21
CA ASP A 150 16.91 -3.68 -12.17
C ASP A 150 16.33 -5.05 -11.80
N ARG A 151 15.26 -5.06 -10.98
CA ARG A 151 14.53 -6.26 -10.55
C ARG A 151 13.06 -6.09 -10.86
N LEU A 152 12.64 -6.67 -11.96
CA LEU A 152 11.25 -6.73 -12.40
C LEU A 152 10.91 -8.19 -12.75
N ALA A 153 9.78 -8.67 -12.23
CA ALA A 153 9.23 -9.96 -12.62
C ALA A 153 7.73 -9.82 -12.89
N LEU A 154 7.24 -10.49 -13.92
CA LEU A 154 5.82 -10.67 -14.21
C LEU A 154 5.50 -12.15 -14.03
N VAL A 155 4.50 -12.43 -13.19
CA VAL A 155 4.06 -13.79 -12.86
C VAL A 155 2.54 -13.88 -12.91
N ALA A 156 2.01 -15.06 -13.20
CA ALA A 156 0.57 -15.24 -13.38
C ALA A 156 -0.19 -15.43 -12.06
N THR A 157 0.48 -15.84 -10.98
CA THR A 157 -0.18 -16.16 -9.70
C THR A 157 0.59 -15.63 -8.50
N PRO A 158 -0.09 -15.39 -7.36
CA PRO A 158 0.58 -14.98 -6.12
C PRO A 158 1.73 -15.93 -5.71
N GLU A 159 1.52 -17.22 -5.82
CA GLU A 159 2.52 -18.23 -5.41
C GLU A 159 3.79 -18.15 -6.27
N ALA A 160 3.64 -17.87 -7.56
CA ALA A 160 4.78 -17.76 -8.47
C ALA A 160 5.69 -16.56 -8.12
N ALA A 161 5.17 -15.55 -7.40
CA ALA A 161 5.97 -14.42 -6.93
C ALA A 161 7.01 -14.82 -5.87
N ALA A 162 6.84 -15.95 -5.20
CA ALA A 162 7.79 -16.42 -4.19
C ALA A 162 9.18 -16.71 -4.79
N ALA A 163 9.26 -17.18 -6.02
CA ALA A 163 10.54 -17.53 -6.67
C ALA A 163 11.46 -16.31 -6.89
N PRO A 164 11.05 -15.22 -7.57
CA PRO A 164 11.89 -14.03 -7.71
C PRO A 164 12.17 -13.37 -6.35
N LEU A 165 11.18 -13.29 -5.45
CA LEU A 165 11.36 -12.69 -4.13
C LEU A 165 12.37 -13.47 -3.27
N GLY A 166 12.36 -14.82 -3.34
CA GLY A 166 13.33 -15.67 -2.65
C GLY A 166 14.78 -15.42 -3.09
N GLN A 167 15.00 -14.96 -4.32
CA GLN A 167 16.33 -14.60 -4.83
C GLN A 167 16.76 -13.16 -4.44
N TRP A 168 15.80 -12.25 -4.22
CA TRP A 168 16.09 -10.83 -4.07
C TRP A 168 16.10 -10.35 -2.64
N LEU A 169 15.21 -10.92 -1.79
CA LEU A 169 14.98 -10.42 -0.44
C LEU A 169 16.10 -10.81 0.52
N LYS A 170 16.35 -9.91 1.48
CA LYS A 170 17.30 -10.07 2.58
C LYS A 170 16.69 -9.53 3.87
N ALA A 171 17.28 -9.91 5.00
CA ALA A 171 16.86 -9.37 6.29
C ALA A 171 16.88 -7.84 6.31
N GLY A 172 15.82 -7.25 6.86
CA GLY A 172 15.61 -5.80 6.94
C GLY A 172 14.89 -5.19 5.75
N ASP A 173 14.58 -5.96 4.70
CA ASP A 173 13.82 -5.43 3.56
C ASP A 173 12.36 -5.15 3.91
N VAL A 174 11.78 -4.18 3.21
CA VAL A 174 10.35 -3.83 3.31
C VAL A 174 9.64 -4.25 2.04
N VAL A 175 8.54 -4.98 2.18
CA VAL A 175 7.76 -5.50 1.05
C VAL A 175 6.31 -5.03 1.15
N LEU A 176 5.85 -4.28 0.17
CA LEU A 176 4.44 -3.94 -0.01
C LEU A 176 3.74 -5.06 -0.78
N LEU A 177 2.61 -5.52 -0.28
CA LEU A 177 1.72 -6.48 -0.96
C LEU A 177 0.39 -5.79 -1.24
N LYS A 178 0.01 -5.56 -2.50
CA LYS A 178 -1.22 -4.86 -2.84
C LYS A 178 -1.85 -5.36 -4.14
N ALA A 179 -3.12 -5.76 -4.04
CA ALA A 179 -3.93 -6.24 -5.15
C ALA A 179 -5.42 -6.10 -4.85
N SER A 180 -6.26 -6.20 -5.88
CA SER A 180 -7.69 -6.41 -5.70
C SER A 180 -7.98 -7.75 -5.03
N ARG A 181 -9.10 -7.84 -4.32
CA ARG A 181 -9.50 -9.02 -3.53
C ARG A 181 -9.50 -10.32 -4.35
N GLY A 182 -9.93 -10.25 -5.62
CA GLY A 182 -9.99 -11.41 -6.51
C GLY A 182 -8.63 -12.04 -6.84
N VAL A 183 -7.52 -11.32 -6.65
CA VAL A 183 -6.16 -11.84 -6.85
C VAL A 183 -5.74 -12.78 -5.71
N ALA A 184 -6.31 -12.59 -4.51
CA ALA A 184 -5.98 -13.35 -3.30
C ALA A 184 -4.47 -13.32 -2.96
N LEU A 185 -3.87 -12.12 -3.04
CA LEU A 185 -2.43 -11.93 -2.90
C LEU A 185 -1.90 -12.32 -1.50
N GLU A 186 -2.76 -12.37 -0.48
CA GLU A 186 -2.42 -12.86 0.86
C GLU A 186 -1.87 -14.30 0.87
N ARG A 187 -2.14 -15.10 -0.18
CA ARG A 187 -1.62 -16.45 -0.35
C ARG A 187 -0.10 -16.49 -0.53
N LEU A 188 0.50 -15.37 -0.92
CA LEU A 188 1.95 -15.23 -1.01
C LEU A 188 2.62 -15.14 0.37
N ILE A 189 1.95 -14.56 1.37
CA ILE A 189 2.56 -14.25 2.68
C ILE A 189 3.25 -15.48 3.30
N PRO A 190 2.61 -16.65 3.44
CA PRO A 190 3.26 -17.82 4.03
C PRO A 190 4.40 -18.41 3.19
N LEU A 191 4.55 -18.00 1.93
CA LEU A 191 5.57 -18.49 0.99
C LEU A 191 6.79 -17.58 0.91
N LEU A 192 6.77 -16.42 1.57
CA LEU A 192 7.90 -15.51 1.60
C LEU A 192 9.08 -16.13 2.36
N PRO A 193 10.33 -15.86 1.92
CA PRO A 193 11.51 -16.46 2.55
C PRO A 193 11.67 -15.99 4.00
N SER A 194 12.27 -16.85 4.81
CA SER A 194 12.91 -16.45 6.07
C SER A 194 14.38 -16.13 5.76
N VAL A 195 14.78 -14.88 6.00
CA VAL A 195 16.07 -14.32 5.59
C VAL A 195 16.84 -13.77 6.79
#